data_7c44e1ed92327763f9c557e967749c1a
#
_entry.id   7c44e1ed92327763f9c557e967749c1a
#
_cell.length_a   1.000
_cell.length_b   1.000
_cell.length_c   1.000
_cell.angle_alpha   90.00
_cell.angle_beta   90.00
_cell.angle_gamma   90.00
#
_symmetry.space_group_name_H-M   'P 1'
#
loop_
_entity.id
_entity.type
_entity.pdbx_description
1 polymer ?
#
loop_
_entity_poly.entity_id
_entity_poly.type
_entity_poly.pdbx_seq_one_letter_code
_entity_poly.pdbx_strand_id
1 'polypeptide(L)'
;MVQYPTSANTNRSGDTMTASRLDIVTLNTPHTDELSKFWADLLGLQEIEREDGDRWILLGDANGGRTIGFQRGEHLDGSIHMDLSCSTDDFQNERERMMHLGAIETRPMRSEPYGLIANFADPDGNLFDLCAYISAD
;
A
#
# COMPACT_ATOMS: atom_id res chain seq x y z
N MET A 1 -21.07 1.86 -6.03
CA MET A 1 -20.24 1.76 -4.89
C MET A 1 -19.32 0.62 -4.94
N VAL A 2 -18.13 0.83 -4.55
CA VAL A 2 -17.15 -0.22 -4.57
C VAL A 2 -17.36 -1.11 -3.40
N GLN A 3 -17.38 -2.40 -3.64
CA GLN A 3 -17.53 -3.31 -2.62
C GLN A 3 -16.22 -3.99 -2.41
N TYR A 4 -15.70 -3.88 -1.22
CA TYR A 4 -14.42 -4.45 -0.94
C TYR A 4 -14.59 -5.84 -0.43
N PRO A 5 -13.79 -6.72 -0.90
CA PRO A 5 -13.85 -8.06 -0.39
C PRO A 5 -13.38 -8.06 1.02
N THR A 6 -13.99 -8.81 1.84
CA THR A 6 -13.51 -8.96 3.17
C THR A 6 -12.35 -9.91 3.11
N SER A 7 -11.60 -9.91 4.13
CA SER A 7 -10.46 -10.79 4.12
C SER A 7 -10.89 -12.23 4.00
N ALA A 8 -12.10 -12.48 4.31
CA ALA A 8 -12.55 -13.79 4.22
C ALA A 8 -12.71 -14.26 2.85
N ASN A 9 -12.77 -13.39 1.94
CA ASN A 9 -12.93 -13.79 0.67
C ASN A 9 -11.92 -14.56 0.20
N THR A 10 -11.03 -14.39 0.82
CA THR A 10 -10.03 -15.03 0.34
C THR A 10 -10.13 -16.44 0.48
N ASN A 11 -10.50 -16.62 0.63
CA ASN A 11 -10.42 -17.69 0.49
C ASN A 11 -10.78 -18.44 -0.09
N ARG A 12 -10.89 -18.56 -0.38
CA ARG A 12 -11.21 -19.18 -0.82
C ARG A 12 -11.15 -20.10 -1.12
N SER A 13 -10.93 -20.36 -0.73
CA SER A 13 -11.03 -21.34 -0.84
C SER A 13 -10.90 -22.11 -1.82
N GLY A 14 -10.42 -22.67 -1.86
CA GLY A 14 -10.27 -23.52 -2.79
C GLY A 14 -10.96 -23.35 -4.00
N ASP A 15 -11.78 -22.60 -3.93
CA ASP A 15 -12.48 -22.38 -5.04
C ASP A 15 -11.77 -21.55 -5.94
N THR A 16 -10.54 -21.35 -5.85
CA THR A 16 -9.84 -20.63 -6.69
C THR A 16 -10.01 -20.97 -8.06
N MET A 17 -10.37 -20.09 -8.81
CA MET A 17 -10.68 -20.31 -10.10
C MET A 17 -9.63 -20.02 -11.06
N THR A 18 -8.69 -19.21 -10.74
CA THR A 18 -7.67 -18.83 -11.70
C THR A 18 -6.32 -19.27 -11.24
N ALA A 19 -5.42 -19.50 -12.17
CA ALA A 19 -4.04 -19.85 -11.85
C ALA A 19 -3.22 -18.61 -11.55
N SER A 20 -3.69 -17.45 -11.93
CA SER A 20 -2.94 -16.23 -11.71
C SER A 20 -3.45 -15.48 -10.50
N ARG A 21 -2.55 -14.86 -9.76
CA ARG A 21 -2.92 -13.99 -8.65
C ARG A 21 -1.92 -12.87 -8.55
N LEU A 22 -2.30 -11.81 -7.89
CA LEU A 22 -1.38 -10.70 -7.67
C LEU A 22 -0.24 -11.19 -6.79
N ASP A 23 0.99 -11.06 -7.26
CA ASP A 23 2.17 -11.43 -6.48
C ASP A 23 2.69 -10.21 -5.72
N ILE A 24 3.13 -9.20 -6.44
CA ILE A 24 3.66 -7.98 -5.82
C ILE A 24 3.26 -6.80 -6.67
N VAL A 25 3.36 -5.62 -6.09
CA VAL A 25 3.31 -4.37 -6.84
C VAL A 25 4.74 -3.86 -6.89
N THR A 26 5.24 -3.53 -8.06
CA THR A 26 6.62 -3.07 -8.22
C THR A 26 6.64 -1.57 -8.49
N LEU A 27 7.45 -0.86 -7.75
CA LEU A 27 7.65 0.56 -7.92
C LEU A 27 9.07 0.81 -8.44
N ASN A 28 9.18 1.60 -9.50
CA ASN A 28 10.49 2.04 -9.97
C ASN A 28 10.87 3.30 -9.23
N THR A 29 12.10 3.37 -8.77
CA THR A 29 12.57 4.51 -8.02
C THR A 29 14.09 4.62 -8.10
N PRO A 30 14.63 5.83 -8.14
CA PRO A 30 16.10 5.98 -8.01
C PRO A 30 16.53 5.88 -6.53
N HIS A 31 15.58 5.76 -5.59
CA HIS A 31 15.86 5.77 -4.16
C HIS A 31 15.29 4.52 -3.48
N THR A 32 15.76 3.36 -3.88
CA THR A 32 15.18 2.09 -3.41
C THR A 32 15.26 1.90 -1.89
N ASP A 33 16.40 2.25 -1.27
CA ASP A 33 16.53 2.11 0.17
C ASP A 33 15.57 3.02 0.93
N GLU A 34 15.48 4.26 0.52
CA GLU A 34 14.64 5.22 1.22
C GLU A 34 13.16 4.92 1.02
N LEU A 35 12.78 4.58 -0.20
CA LEU A 35 11.37 4.31 -0.50
C LEU A 35 10.92 3.00 0.14
N SER A 36 11.75 1.97 0.10
CA SER A 36 11.40 0.70 0.74
C SER A 36 11.26 0.87 2.25
N LYS A 37 12.10 1.70 2.87
CA LYS A 37 11.99 1.95 4.30
C LYS A 37 10.66 2.64 4.62
N PHE A 38 10.24 3.60 3.81
CA PHE A 38 8.96 4.27 4.01
C PHE A 38 7.81 3.26 4.05
N TRP A 39 7.75 2.40 3.05
CA TRP A 39 6.65 1.43 2.96
C TRP A 39 6.75 0.34 4.03
N ALA A 40 7.97 -0.07 4.38
CA ALA A 40 8.17 -1.04 5.46
C ALA A 40 7.67 -0.47 6.79
N ASP A 41 8.00 0.78 7.07
CA ASP A 41 7.58 1.40 8.32
C ASP A 41 6.08 1.67 8.33
N LEU A 42 5.52 2.08 7.20
CA LEU A 42 4.10 2.37 7.13
C LEU A 42 3.24 1.12 7.29
N LEU A 43 3.61 0.05 6.65
CA LEU A 43 2.79 -1.15 6.61
C LEU A 43 3.24 -2.27 7.55
N GLY A 44 4.33 -2.06 8.28
CA GLY A 44 4.85 -3.10 9.17
C GLY A 44 5.43 -4.27 8.41
N LEU A 45 6.07 -3.99 7.28
CA LEU A 45 6.66 -5.03 6.45
C LEU A 45 8.16 -5.15 6.71
N GLN A 46 8.74 -6.24 6.25
CA GLN A 46 10.16 -6.50 6.40
C GLN A 46 10.81 -6.74 5.07
N GLU A 47 12.07 -6.39 4.94
CA GLU A 47 12.81 -6.71 3.72
C GLU A 47 13.06 -8.21 3.70
N ILE A 48 12.63 -8.88 2.65
CA ILE A 48 12.78 -10.33 2.53
C ILE A 48 13.70 -10.73 1.37
N GLU A 49 14.05 -9.80 0.50
CA GLU A 49 14.93 -10.11 -0.61
C GLU A 49 15.65 -8.85 -1.06
N ARG A 50 16.91 -8.98 -1.40
CA ARG A 50 17.70 -7.85 -1.93
C ARG A 50 18.69 -8.41 -2.95
N GLU A 51 18.83 -7.75 -4.08
CA GLU A 51 19.76 -8.17 -5.12
C GLU A 51 20.62 -7.02 -5.63
N ASP A 52 21.85 -7.33 -5.93
CA ASP A 52 22.80 -6.36 -6.50
C ASP A 52 22.83 -5.04 -5.73
N GLY A 53 23.10 -5.12 -4.46
CA GLY A 53 23.12 -3.94 -3.60
C GLY A 53 21.71 -3.46 -3.36
N ASP A 54 21.34 -2.33 -3.96
CA ASP A 54 19.99 -1.80 -3.82
C ASP A 54 19.24 -1.76 -5.15
N ARG A 55 19.65 -2.58 -6.13
CA ARG A 55 18.96 -2.60 -7.41
C ARG A 55 17.55 -3.13 -7.27
N TRP A 56 17.35 -4.07 -6.36
CA TRP A 56 16.04 -4.69 -6.11
C TRP A 56 15.87 -4.93 -4.63
N ILE A 57 14.74 -4.50 -4.07
CA ILE A 57 14.39 -4.75 -2.68
C ILE A 57 12.95 -5.23 -2.65
N LEU A 58 12.69 -6.32 -1.97
CA LEU A 58 11.34 -6.85 -1.83
C LEU A 58 10.94 -6.85 -0.38
N LEU A 59 9.76 -6.32 -0.11
CA LEU A 59 9.17 -6.34 1.22
C LEU A 59 8.14 -7.44 1.33
N GLY A 60 8.02 -8.00 2.50
CA GLY A 60 7.04 -9.03 2.78
C GLY A 60 6.41 -8.85 4.15
N ASP A 61 5.32 -9.55 4.39
CA ASP A 61 4.61 -9.48 5.67
C ASP A 61 5.27 -10.41 6.70
N ALA A 62 4.69 -10.46 7.89
CA ALA A 62 5.27 -11.24 8.99
C ALA A 62 5.37 -12.74 8.68
N ASN A 63 4.59 -13.22 7.74
CA ASN A 63 4.62 -14.62 7.35
C ASN A 63 5.45 -14.83 6.09
N GLY A 64 6.17 -13.82 5.65
CA GLY A 64 6.99 -13.92 4.45
C GLY A 64 6.21 -13.73 3.15
N GLY A 65 4.95 -13.31 3.23
CA GLY A 65 4.16 -13.07 2.04
C GLY A 65 4.67 -11.87 1.28
N ARG A 66 4.94 -12.05 0.00
CA ARG A 66 5.51 -11.02 -0.86
C ARG A 66 4.49 -9.92 -1.08
N THR A 67 4.90 -8.66 -1.00
CA THR A 67 3.97 -7.54 -1.12
C THR A 67 4.42 -6.49 -2.12
N ILE A 68 5.51 -5.79 -1.85
CA ILE A 68 5.94 -4.66 -2.67
C ILE A 68 7.39 -4.80 -3.06
N GLY A 69 7.70 -4.66 -4.34
CA GLY A 69 9.06 -4.66 -4.84
C GLY A 69 9.50 -3.27 -5.26
N PHE A 70 10.76 -2.96 -5.08
CA PHE A 70 11.35 -1.68 -5.43
C PHE A 70 12.51 -1.94 -6.39
N GLN A 71 12.41 -1.39 -7.59
CA GLN A 71 13.42 -1.61 -8.61
C GLN A 71 14.07 -0.27 -8.94
N ARG A 72 15.40 -0.23 -8.94
CA ARG A 72 16.08 1.01 -9.27
C ARG A 72 15.80 1.37 -10.72
N GLY A 73 15.29 2.54 -10.94
CA GLY A 73 14.96 3.01 -12.26
C GLY A 73 14.30 4.36 -12.19
N GLU A 74 13.90 4.85 -13.34
CA GLU A 74 13.28 6.14 -13.42
C GLU A 74 11.85 6.08 -12.84
N HIS A 75 11.47 7.10 -12.11
CA HIS A 75 10.13 7.20 -11.55
C HIS A 75 9.22 7.90 -12.56
N LEU A 76 8.00 7.37 -12.70
CA LEU A 76 6.98 7.99 -13.55
C LEU A 76 5.76 8.26 -12.68
N ASP A 77 5.43 9.51 -12.47
CA ASP A 77 4.33 9.92 -11.62
C ASP A 77 3.01 9.30 -12.08
N GLY A 78 2.25 8.83 -11.15
CA GLY A 78 0.91 8.34 -11.43
C GLY A 78 0.84 6.98 -12.12
N SER A 79 1.96 6.33 -12.32
CA SER A 79 1.96 5.06 -13.03
C SER A 79 1.45 3.92 -12.15
N ILE A 80 1.49 4.07 -10.83
CA ILE A 80 1.04 3.06 -9.91
C ILE A 80 0.22 3.69 -8.80
N HIS A 81 -0.78 2.96 -8.33
CA HIS A 81 -1.69 3.45 -7.33
C HIS A 81 -2.02 2.31 -6.39
N MET A 82 -1.93 2.53 -5.11
CA MET A 82 -2.29 1.54 -4.11
C MET A 82 -3.42 2.06 -3.25
N ASP A 83 -4.30 1.17 -2.84
CA ASP A 83 -5.35 1.50 -1.91
C ASP A 83 -5.03 0.84 -0.58
N LEU A 84 -4.98 1.62 0.47
CA LEU A 84 -4.81 1.14 1.83
C LEU A 84 -6.11 1.34 2.59
N SER A 85 -6.35 0.53 3.59
CA SER A 85 -7.57 0.67 4.38
C SER A 85 -7.28 0.53 5.87
N CYS A 86 -8.12 1.12 6.68
CA CYS A 86 -8.08 0.96 8.13
C CYS A 86 -9.50 1.16 8.69
N SER A 87 -9.67 1.01 9.99
CA SER A 87 -10.97 1.25 10.61
C SER A 87 -11.24 2.75 10.70
N THR A 88 -12.51 3.11 10.83
CA THR A 88 -12.87 4.51 11.02
C THR A 88 -12.26 5.07 12.30
N ASP A 89 -12.15 4.23 13.33
CA ASP A 89 -11.56 4.66 14.60
C ASP A 89 -10.08 4.99 14.46
N ASP A 90 -9.38 4.32 13.57
CA ASP A 90 -7.95 4.51 13.41
C ASP A 90 -7.60 5.55 12.34
N PHE A 91 -8.57 6.02 11.59
CA PHE A 91 -8.32 6.81 10.39
C PHE A 91 -7.46 8.05 10.66
N GLN A 92 -7.84 8.83 11.66
CA GLN A 92 -7.12 10.08 11.92
C GLN A 92 -5.68 9.84 12.39
N ASN A 93 -5.50 8.86 13.29
CA ASN A 93 -4.15 8.54 13.75
C ASN A 93 -3.28 7.98 12.63
N GLU A 94 -3.88 7.18 11.76
CA GLU A 94 -3.13 6.61 10.65
C GLU A 94 -2.76 7.68 9.63
N ARG A 95 -3.66 8.60 9.36
CA ARG A 95 -3.38 9.72 8.51
C ARG A 95 -2.19 10.53 9.02
N GLU A 96 -2.16 10.79 10.32
CA GLU A 96 -1.04 11.53 10.92
C GLU A 96 0.25 10.72 10.87
N ARG A 97 0.15 9.43 11.09
CA ARG A 97 1.34 8.55 11.04
C ARG A 97 1.93 8.54 9.62
N MET A 98 1.09 8.48 8.60
CA MET A 98 1.55 8.50 7.22
C MET A 98 2.34 9.77 6.92
N MET A 99 1.83 10.92 7.36
CA MET A 99 2.51 12.18 7.12
C MET A 99 3.81 12.27 7.92
N HIS A 100 3.84 11.74 9.12
CA HIS A 100 5.06 11.71 9.92
C HIS A 100 6.14 10.84 9.26
N LEU A 101 5.73 9.77 8.57
CA LEU A 101 6.66 8.91 7.86
C LEU A 101 7.14 9.50 6.53
N GLY A 102 6.57 10.59 6.08
CA GLY A 102 7.02 11.26 4.87
C GLY A 102 6.00 11.36 3.76
N ALA A 103 4.78 10.89 3.95
CA ALA A 103 3.76 11.03 2.94
C ALA A 103 3.25 12.47 2.87
N ILE A 104 2.82 12.88 1.70
CA ILE A 104 2.24 14.19 1.50
C ILE A 104 0.77 13.98 1.19
N GLU A 105 -0.11 14.65 1.95
CA GLU A 105 -1.54 14.56 1.70
C GLU A 105 -1.86 15.41 0.49
N THR A 106 -2.33 14.80 -0.60
CA THR A 106 -2.59 15.52 -1.85
C THR A 106 -4.03 15.99 -1.89
N ARG A 107 -4.93 15.31 -1.18
CA ARG A 107 -6.30 15.75 -1.07
C ARG A 107 -6.78 15.38 0.33
N PRO A 108 -7.33 16.35 1.09
CA PRO A 108 -7.64 16.10 2.50
C PRO A 108 -8.75 15.09 2.71
N MET A 109 -8.86 14.60 3.93
CA MET A 109 -9.88 13.67 4.34
C MET A 109 -11.25 14.24 4.07
N ARG A 110 -12.11 13.40 3.57
CA ARG A 110 -13.50 13.74 3.34
C ARG A 110 -14.39 12.54 3.59
N SER A 111 -15.65 12.81 3.87
CA SER A 111 -16.62 11.77 4.10
C SER A 111 -17.37 11.51 2.80
N GLU A 112 -17.47 10.25 2.45
CA GLU A 112 -18.19 9.80 1.27
C GLU A 112 -19.25 8.79 1.71
N PRO A 113 -20.22 8.44 0.86
CA PRO A 113 -21.21 7.46 1.27
C PRO A 113 -20.65 6.13 1.76
N TYR A 114 -19.47 5.75 1.25
CA TYR A 114 -18.87 4.47 1.63
C TYR A 114 -17.95 4.59 2.84
N GLY A 115 -17.64 5.78 3.30
CA GLY A 115 -16.75 5.96 4.44
C GLY A 115 -15.86 7.18 4.29
N LEU A 116 -14.69 7.13 4.92
CA LEU A 116 -13.72 8.22 4.89
C LEU A 116 -12.65 7.92 3.86
N ILE A 117 -12.12 8.95 3.22
CA ILE A 117 -11.01 8.80 2.28
C ILE A 117 -10.10 10.01 2.33
N ALA A 118 -8.81 9.78 2.20
CA ALA A 118 -7.81 10.83 1.98
C ALA A 118 -6.83 10.33 0.94
N ASN A 119 -6.28 11.23 0.17
CA ASN A 119 -5.35 10.88 -0.90
C ASN A 119 -3.96 11.37 -0.54
N PHE A 120 -2.96 10.58 -0.88
CA PHE A 120 -1.58 10.84 -0.50
C PHE A 120 -0.63 10.56 -1.64
N ALA A 121 0.58 11.07 -1.50
CA ALA A 121 1.72 10.67 -2.32
C ALA A 121 2.83 10.20 -1.41
N ASP A 122 3.57 9.20 -1.84
CA ASP A 122 4.75 8.73 -1.09
C ASP A 122 5.93 9.66 -1.35
N PRO A 123 7.09 9.46 -0.74
CA PRO A 123 8.23 10.38 -0.93
C PRO A 123 8.69 10.58 -2.36
N ASP A 124 8.39 9.65 -3.25
CA ASP A 124 8.73 9.78 -4.68
C ASP A 124 7.57 10.28 -5.52
N GLY A 125 6.42 10.58 -4.93
CA GLY A 125 5.28 11.07 -5.69
C GLY A 125 4.31 9.99 -6.16
N ASN A 126 4.52 8.74 -5.75
CA ASN A 126 3.57 7.68 -6.11
C ASN A 126 2.28 7.88 -5.32
N LEU A 127 1.16 7.84 -6.02
CA LEU A 127 -0.14 8.12 -5.39
C LEU A 127 -0.70 6.90 -4.69
N PHE A 128 -1.31 7.12 -3.55
CA PHE A 128 -2.04 6.07 -2.85
C PHE A 128 -3.15 6.70 -2.01
N ASP A 129 -4.12 5.89 -1.63
CA ASP A 129 -5.27 6.35 -0.88
C ASP A 129 -5.37 5.64 0.45
N LEU A 130 -5.89 6.33 1.45
CA LEU A 130 -6.30 5.69 2.69
C LEU A 130 -7.82 5.79 2.78
N CYS A 131 -8.47 4.65 2.97
CA CYS A 131 -9.91 4.57 3.10
C CYS A 131 -10.29 3.89 4.40
N ALA A 132 -11.39 4.31 4.99
CA ALA A 132 -11.98 3.62 6.12
C ALA A 132 -13.44 3.40 5.78
N TYR A 133 -13.79 2.15 5.48
CA TYR A 133 -15.12 1.84 5.01
C TYR A 133 -16.07 1.64 6.17
N ILE A 134 -17.30 2.16 6.05
CA ILE A 134 -18.29 1.93 7.08
C ILE A 134 -18.93 0.58 6.86
N SER A 135 -19.33 -0.01 7.96
CA SER A 135 -19.92 -1.31 7.91
C SER A 135 -21.26 -1.25 7.24
N ALA A 136 -21.61 -2.29 6.54
CA ALA A 136 -22.85 -2.33 5.82
C ALA A 136 -24.02 -2.79 6.66
N ASP A 137 -23.90 -3.03 7.91
CA ASP A 137 -25.05 -3.47 8.67
C ASP A 137 -25.88 -2.40 9.27
#